data_3dd277bc3d55d2a23a2209415f5c8f60
#
_entry.id   3dd277bc3d55d2a23a2209415f5c8f60
#
_cell.length_a   1.000
_cell.length_b   1.000
_cell.length_c   1.000
_cell.angle_alpha   90.00
_cell.angle_beta   90.00
_cell.angle_gamma   90.00
#
_symmetry.space_group_name_H-M   'P 1'
#
loop_
_entity.id
_entity.type
_entity.pdbx_description
1 polymer ?
#
loop_
_entity_poly.entity_id
_entity_poly.type
_entity_poly.pdbx_seq_one_letter_code
_entity_poly.pdbx_strand_id
1 'polypeptide(L)'
;MRVTGAQKSYRARRGEPVHALDDVTVEARAGELLTVVGPSGSGKSTLLRAIAGLETLDAGSVMVGDVDVTALAPGRRGVAMVFQDAALYPHLSVAGNIGLGERARGRGRSQTRERVAEVAESLGIGELLDRLPSQLSGGERQRVALARAVIRAPKVCLLDEPLSSLDADLRLRMRGEVRDLQRRTGATMVHVTHDQAEAMAIGDRLAVMQAGRVVQVDTPERVFAEPATSFVARFVGPLPMNLLTGDGPTRGVRPERVRLRDNAAGDVDQVEPGLSGLAGVVESVESAGEDAVVRVRHAGGVLLARVTGTSRPSVGDQLRAVWDAGDEHRFDRDTGERL
;
A
#
# COMPACT_ATOMS: atom_id res chain seq x y z
N MET A 1 -1.48 -13.99 11.87
CA MET A 1 -1.99 -12.88 12.69
C MET A 1 -3.39 -12.52 12.22
N ARG A 2 -4.33 -12.31 13.15
CA ARG A 2 -5.72 -11.97 12.81
C ARG A 2 -6.22 -10.84 13.72
N VAL A 3 -6.86 -9.87 13.13
CA VAL A 3 -7.63 -8.81 13.80
C VAL A 3 -9.09 -9.04 13.48
N THR A 4 -9.96 -9.01 14.49
CA THR A 4 -11.41 -9.27 14.30
C THR A 4 -12.23 -8.18 14.99
N GLY A 5 -13.08 -7.51 14.22
CA GLY A 5 -14.05 -6.53 14.74
C GLY A 5 -13.40 -5.35 15.46
N ALA A 6 -12.17 -4.94 15.06
CA ALA A 6 -11.44 -3.91 15.78
C ALA A 6 -12.10 -2.55 15.63
N GLN A 7 -12.37 -1.91 16.78
CA GLN A 7 -12.90 -0.56 16.86
C GLN A 7 -11.96 0.34 17.66
N LYS A 8 -11.78 1.57 17.17
CA LYS A 8 -11.02 2.60 17.87
C LYS A 8 -11.55 3.97 17.52
N SER A 9 -11.91 4.73 18.54
CA SER A 9 -12.38 6.10 18.40
C SER A 9 -11.50 7.06 19.20
N TYR A 10 -11.26 8.22 18.64
CA TYR A 10 -10.58 9.33 19.33
C TYR A 10 -11.56 10.46 19.58
N ARG A 11 -11.49 11.03 20.77
CA ARG A 11 -12.27 12.23 21.11
C ARG A 11 -11.75 13.43 20.31
N ALA A 12 -12.59 14.03 19.50
CA ALA A 12 -12.25 15.31 18.91
C ALA A 12 -12.30 16.43 19.99
N ARG A 13 -11.42 17.42 19.87
CA ARG A 13 -11.47 18.61 20.77
C ARG A 13 -12.79 19.38 20.66
N ARG A 14 -13.43 19.36 19.49
CA ARG A 14 -14.78 19.89 19.20
C ARG A 14 -15.38 19.02 18.09
N GLY A 15 -16.61 18.53 18.29
CA GLY A 15 -17.35 17.73 17.30
C GLY A 15 -17.50 16.26 17.68
N GLU A 16 -17.92 15.45 16.73
CA GLU A 16 -18.12 14.01 16.90
C GLU A 16 -16.79 13.26 17.03
N PRO A 17 -16.80 12.09 17.72
CA PRO A 17 -15.62 11.23 17.79
C PRO A 17 -15.14 10.82 16.40
N VAL A 18 -13.84 10.76 16.20
CA VAL A 18 -13.24 10.23 14.97
C VAL A 18 -13.07 8.72 15.13
N HIS A 19 -13.81 7.94 14.34
CA HIS A 19 -13.67 6.49 14.28
C HIS A 19 -12.46 6.15 13.41
N ALA A 20 -11.31 5.93 14.04
CA ALA A 20 -10.07 5.59 13.34
C ALA A 20 -10.06 4.12 12.88
N LEU A 21 -10.72 3.22 13.63
CA LEU A 21 -11.04 1.86 13.23
C LEU A 21 -12.53 1.64 13.48
N ASP A 22 -13.21 1.09 12.48
CA ASP A 22 -14.65 0.84 12.49
C ASP A 22 -14.92 -0.57 11.95
N ASP A 23 -15.04 -1.53 12.86
CA ASP A 23 -15.25 -2.95 12.58
C ASP A 23 -14.20 -3.58 11.66
N VAL A 24 -12.92 -3.29 11.92
CA VAL A 24 -11.83 -3.79 11.09
C VAL A 24 -11.59 -5.27 11.35
N THR A 25 -11.75 -6.08 10.29
CA THR A 25 -11.36 -7.50 10.29
C THR A 25 -10.38 -7.75 9.17
N VAL A 26 -9.17 -8.24 9.53
CA VAL A 26 -8.09 -8.54 8.59
C VAL A 26 -7.18 -9.64 9.11
N GLU A 27 -6.67 -10.46 8.19
CA GLU A 27 -5.77 -11.56 8.53
C GLU A 27 -4.52 -11.54 7.63
N ALA A 28 -3.34 -11.66 8.27
CA ALA A 28 -2.10 -12.04 7.61
C ALA A 28 -1.78 -13.50 7.96
N ARG A 29 -1.67 -14.35 6.93
CA ARG A 29 -1.36 -15.78 7.06
C ARG A 29 0.09 -15.98 7.50
N ALA A 30 0.42 -17.17 7.98
CA ALA A 30 1.80 -17.48 8.36
C ALA A 30 2.73 -17.38 7.13
N GLY A 31 3.83 -16.66 7.27
CA GLY A 31 4.80 -16.44 6.19
C GLY A 31 4.32 -15.53 5.07
N GLU A 32 3.19 -14.83 5.24
CA GLU A 32 2.65 -13.88 4.26
C GLU A 32 3.17 -12.47 4.51
N LEU A 33 3.37 -11.72 3.43
CA LEU A 33 3.52 -10.27 3.46
C LEU A 33 2.19 -9.63 3.04
N LEU A 34 1.43 -9.18 4.02
CA LEU A 34 0.20 -8.41 3.81
C LEU A 34 0.54 -6.92 3.72
N THR A 35 0.24 -6.29 2.59
CA THR A 35 0.32 -4.84 2.46
C THR A 35 -1.03 -4.20 2.79
N VAL A 36 -1.00 -3.04 3.46
CA VAL A 36 -2.18 -2.26 3.82
C VAL A 36 -2.05 -0.86 3.23
N VAL A 37 -2.99 -0.48 2.38
CA VAL A 37 -3.02 0.84 1.73
C VAL A 37 -4.32 1.57 2.00
N GLY A 38 -4.30 2.86 1.78
CA GLY A 38 -5.48 3.72 1.91
C GLY A 38 -5.07 5.20 1.98
N PRO A 39 -5.99 6.12 1.82
CA PRO A 39 -5.73 7.56 1.98
C PRO A 39 -5.16 7.91 3.35
N SER A 40 -4.61 9.12 3.49
CA SER A 40 -4.25 9.65 4.80
C SER A 40 -5.50 9.68 5.69
N GLY A 41 -5.33 9.29 6.96
CA GLY A 41 -6.45 9.23 7.91
C GLY A 41 -7.37 8.01 7.77
N SER A 42 -7.10 7.03 6.88
CA SER A 42 -7.93 5.82 6.76
C SER A 42 -7.79 4.80 7.90
N GLY A 43 -6.90 5.04 8.89
CA GLY A 43 -6.75 4.17 10.07
C GLY A 43 -5.57 3.20 10.03
N LYS A 44 -4.75 3.18 8.98
CA LYS A 44 -3.63 2.22 8.78
C LYS A 44 -2.65 2.17 9.95
N SER A 45 -2.07 3.31 10.34
CA SER A 45 -1.12 3.37 11.46
C SER A 45 -1.79 3.07 12.80
N THR A 46 -3.07 3.41 12.97
CA THR A 46 -3.86 3.02 14.15
C THR A 46 -4.02 1.51 14.22
N LEU A 47 -4.34 0.85 13.09
CA LEU A 47 -4.40 -0.61 13.00
C LEU A 47 -3.06 -1.24 13.39
N LEU A 48 -1.96 -0.74 12.83
CA LEU A 48 -0.63 -1.28 13.12
C LEU A 48 -0.27 -1.11 14.60
N ARG A 49 -0.53 0.07 15.18
CA ARG A 49 -0.29 0.34 16.61
C ARG A 49 -1.17 -0.50 17.51
N ALA A 50 -2.42 -0.77 17.12
CA ALA A 50 -3.31 -1.66 17.85
C ALA A 50 -2.79 -3.12 17.85
N ILE A 51 -2.28 -3.61 16.71
CA ILE A 51 -1.63 -4.94 16.63
C ILE A 51 -0.38 -4.97 17.52
N ALA A 52 0.44 -3.92 17.50
CA ALA A 52 1.64 -3.80 18.31
C ALA A 52 1.34 -3.68 19.83
N GLY A 53 0.11 -3.32 20.22
CA GLY A 53 -0.27 -3.03 21.60
C GLY A 53 0.16 -1.64 22.08
N LEU A 54 0.51 -0.77 21.17
CA LEU A 54 0.81 0.64 21.41
C LEU A 54 -0.46 1.49 21.48
N GLU A 55 -1.57 0.96 20.98
CA GLU A 55 -2.89 1.55 21.04
C GLU A 55 -3.87 0.50 21.55
N THR A 56 -4.76 0.91 22.47
CA THR A 56 -5.79 0.03 23.01
C THR A 56 -7.04 0.11 22.14
N LEU A 57 -7.58 -1.04 21.77
CA LEU A 57 -8.86 -1.13 21.06
C LEU A 57 -10.03 -0.81 22.02
N ASP A 58 -11.07 -0.18 21.48
CA ASP A 58 -12.33 0.03 22.21
C ASP A 58 -13.21 -1.23 22.17
N ALA A 59 -13.10 -2.02 21.06
CA ALA A 59 -13.71 -3.33 20.91
C ALA A 59 -12.92 -4.17 19.89
N GLY A 60 -13.21 -5.48 19.83
CA GLY A 60 -12.54 -6.43 18.94
C GLY A 60 -11.35 -7.12 19.58
N SER A 61 -10.62 -7.91 18.77
CA SER A 61 -9.51 -8.73 19.27
C SER A 61 -8.35 -8.82 18.28
N VAL A 62 -7.15 -9.11 18.82
CA VAL A 62 -5.92 -9.35 18.07
C VAL A 62 -5.35 -10.71 18.46
N MET A 63 -5.22 -11.62 17.48
CA MET A 63 -4.63 -12.94 17.62
C MET A 63 -3.26 -13.00 16.93
N VAL A 64 -2.26 -13.57 17.60
CA VAL A 64 -0.93 -13.86 17.01
C VAL A 64 -0.67 -15.36 17.15
N GLY A 65 -0.79 -16.09 16.06
CA GLY A 65 -0.99 -17.55 16.10
C GLY A 65 -2.31 -17.84 16.81
N ASP A 66 -2.29 -18.78 17.75
CA ASP A 66 -3.45 -19.19 18.54
C ASP A 66 -3.58 -18.43 19.88
N VAL A 67 -2.80 -17.37 20.05
CA VAL A 67 -2.78 -16.59 21.30
C VAL A 67 -3.51 -15.28 21.12
N ASP A 68 -4.51 -15.00 21.96
CA ASP A 68 -5.10 -13.67 22.09
C ASP A 68 -4.11 -12.75 22.80
N VAL A 69 -3.69 -11.70 22.07
CA VAL A 69 -2.72 -10.71 22.58
C VAL A 69 -3.37 -9.35 22.84
N THR A 70 -4.67 -9.24 22.73
CA THR A 70 -5.42 -7.98 22.81
C THR A 70 -5.09 -7.21 24.07
N ALA A 71 -5.11 -7.84 25.23
CA ALA A 71 -4.82 -7.23 26.54
C ALA A 71 -3.32 -7.25 26.91
N LEU A 72 -2.45 -7.87 26.10
CA LEU A 72 -1.04 -8.00 26.44
C LEU A 72 -0.28 -6.70 26.16
N ALA A 73 0.66 -6.37 27.04
CA ALA A 73 1.61 -5.28 26.79
C ALA A 73 2.46 -5.55 25.54
N PRO A 74 2.93 -4.49 24.81
CA PRO A 74 3.62 -4.63 23.52
C PRO A 74 4.77 -5.65 23.53
N GLY A 75 5.59 -5.63 24.57
CA GLY A 75 6.75 -6.54 24.71
C GLY A 75 6.40 -8.02 24.82
N ARG A 76 5.15 -8.37 25.14
CA ARG A 76 4.66 -9.75 25.33
C ARG A 76 3.87 -10.29 24.14
N ARG A 77 3.59 -9.48 23.12
CA ARG A 77 2.78 -9.87 21.94
C ARG A 77 3.52 -10.74 20.92
N GLY A 78 4.84 -10.87 21.03
CA GLY A 78 5.65 -11.60 20.05
C GLY A 78 5.76 -10.87 18.69
N VAL A 79 5.52 -9.58 18.66
CA VAL A 79 5.62 -8.72 17.48
C VAL A 79 6.86 -7.85 17.53
N ALA A 80 7.37 -7.45 16.37
CA ALA A 80 8.36 -6.38 16.21
C ALA A 80 7.78 -5.30 15.32
N MET A 81 8.16 -4.03 15.55
CA MET A 81 7.70 -2.90 14.75
C MET A 81 8.87 -2.07 14.25
N VAL A 82 8.82 -1.73 12.98
CA VAL A 82 9.68 -0.75 12.33
C VAL A 82 8.84 0.50 12.10
N PHE A 83 9.31 1.61 12.67
CA PHE A 83 8.64 2.90 12.56
C PHE A 83 9.13 3.67 11.33
N GLN A 84 8.34 4.61 10.87
CA GLN A 84 8.62 5.46 9.71
C GLN A 84 9.99 6.13 9.78
N ASP A 85 10.39 6.64 10.92
CA ASP A 85 11.66 7.36 11.15
C ASP A 85 12.84 6.43 11.52
N ALA A 86 12.74 5.11 11.25
CA ALA A 86 13.70 4.09 11.70
C ALA A 86 13.93 4.04 13.23
N ALA A 87 13.74 5.14 13.94
CA ALA A 87 13.82 5.29 15.41
C ALA A 87 15.04 4.60 16.03
N LEU A 88 16.25 4.84 15.47
CA LEU A 88 17.50 4.29 16.00
C LEU A 88 17.95 5.06 17.23
N TYR A 89 18.59 4.37 18.17
CA TYR A 89 19.22 5.00 19.34
C TYR A 89 20.51 5.71 18.90
N PRO A 90 20.59 7.05 18.95
CA PRO A 90 21.67 7.80 18.34
C PRO A 90 23.03 7.61 19.03
N HIS A 91 23.03 7.20 20.29
CA HIS A 91 24.21 6.95 21.11
C HIS A 91 24.73 5.52 21.04
N LEU A 92 24.04 4.62 20.33
CA LEU A 92 24.47 3.25 20.13
C LEU A 92 24.96 3.07 18.69
N SER A 93 26.04 2.26 18.55
CA SER A 93 26.47 1.82 17.22
C SER A 93 25.39 0.98 16.52
N VAL A 94 25.56 0.67 15.25
CA VAL A 94 24.70 -0.25 14.49
C VAL A 94 24.56 -1.58 15.22
N ALA A 95 25.69 -2.20 15.62
CA ALA A 95 25.68 -3.44 16.41
C ALA A 95 24.93 -3.27 17.74
N GLY A 96 25.08 -2.11 18.38
CA GLY A 96 24.38 -1.74 19.60
C GLY A 96 22.87 -1.67 19.42
N ASN A 97 22.41 -1.03 18.34
CA ASN A 97 21.00 -0.91 17.97
C ASN A 97 20.37 -2.27 17.67
N ILE A 98 21.00 -3.08 16.83
CA ILE A 98 20.50 -4.40 16.44
C ILE A 98 20.44 -5.32 17.66
N GLY A 99 21.53 -5.40 18.46
CA GLY A 99 21.64 -6.33 19.57
C GLY A 99 20.91 -5.94 20.85
N LEU A 100 20.35 -4.73 20.95
CA LEU A 100 19.73 -4.22 22.18
C LEU A 100 18.62 -5.12 22.70
N GLY A 101 17.73 -5.56 21.81
CA GLY A 101 16.58 -6.41 22.18
C GLY A 101 16.98 -7.80 22.68
N GLU A 102 18.07 -8.36 22.18
CA GLU A 102 18.59 -9.67 22.59
C GLU A 102 19.25 -9.57 23.97
N ARG A 103 20.01 -8.52 24.20
CA ARG A 103 20.62 -8.25 25.53
C ARG A 103 19.55 -8.02 26.61
N ALA A 104 18.49 -7.28 26.29
CA ALA A 104 17.40 -7.02 27.21
C ALA A 104 16.64 -8.31 27.62
N ARG A 105 16.75 -9.38 26.82
CA ARG A 105 16.20 -10.72 27.11
C ARG A 105 17.19 -11.63 27.85
N GLY A 106 18.34 -11.12 28.26
CA GLY A 106 19.33 -11.87 29.01
C GLY A 106 20.24 -12.78 28.19
N ARG A 107 20.29 -12.63 26.85
CA ARG A 107 21.24 -13.39 26.02
C ARG A 107 22.69 -12.93 26.26
N GLY A 108 23.58 -13.92 26.29
CA GLY A 108 25.00 -13.67 26.46
C GLY A 108 25.62 -12.81 25.38
N ARG A 109 26.68 -12.07 25.70
CA ARG A 109 27.35 -11.14 24.77
C ARG A 109 27.86 -11.83 23.50
N SER A 110 28.45 -13.03 23.60
CA SER A 110 28.97 -13.79 22.45
C SER A 110 27.83 -14.15 21.48
N GLN A 111 26.78 -14.80 21.98
CA GLN A 111 25.63 -15.21 21.22
C GLN A 111 24.92 -14.01 20.54
N THR A 112 24.81 -12.89 21.26
CA THR A 112 24.25 -11.65 20.68
C THR A 112 25.10 -11.15 19.53
N ARG A 113 26.45 -11.15 19.68
CA ARG A 113 27.37 -10.69 18.66
C ARG A 113 27.30 -11.55 17.38
N GLU A 114 27.25 -12.86 17.53
CA GLU A 114 27.12 -13.81 16.41
C GLU A 114 25.82 -13.57 15.62
N ARG A 115 24.69 -13.46 16.33
CA ARG A 115 23.39 -13.19 15.69
C ARG A 115 23.35 -11.80 15.04
N VAL A 116 23.96 -10.78 15.64
CA VAL A 116 24.05 -9.44 15.05
C VAL A 116 24.84 -9.49 13.74
N ALA A 117 25.97 -10.21 13.73
CA ALA A 117 26.78 -10.37 12.52
C ALA A 117 26.00 -11.09 11.41
N GLU A 118 25.35 -12.21 11.76
CA GLU A 118 24.53 -12.99 10.82
C GLU A 118 23.41 -12.16 10.18
N VAL A 119 22.63 -11.42 11.00
CA VAL A 119 21.54 -10.56 10.50
C VAL A 119 22.08 -9.38 9.72
N ALA A 120 23.18 -8.77 10.17
CA ALA A 120 23.80 -7.64 9.46
C ALA A 120 24.34 -8.06 8.09
N GLU A 121 24.96 -9.23 7.99
CA GLU A 121 25.40 -9.80 6.72
C GLU A 121 24.23 -10.04 5.77
N SER A 122 23.14 -10.60 6.28
CA SER A 122 21.94 -10.86 5.48
C SER A 122 21.29 -9.61 4.88
N LEU A 123 21.54 -8.44 5.44
CA LEU A 123 21.04 -7.14 4.99
C LEU A 123 22.11 -6.26 4.36
N GLY A 124 23.32 -6.79 4.12
CA GLY A 124 24.42 -6.05 3.50
C GLY A 124 24.90 -4.84 4.31
N ILE A 125 24.85 -4.94 5.66
CA ILE A 125 25.30 -3.88 6.58
C ILE A 125 26.40 -4.35 7.55
N GLY A 126 27.07 -5.47 7.25
CA GLY A 126 28.13 -6.03 8.08
C GLY A 126 29.28 -5.07 8.34
N GLU A 127 29.69 -4.30 7.32
CA GLU A 127 30.76 -3.31 7.43
C GLU A 127 30.38 -2.03 8.22
N LEU A 128 29.10 -1.88 8.55
CA LEU A 128 28.58 -0.70 9.24
C LEU A 128 28.41 -0.90 10.75
N LEU A 129 28.72 -2.08 11.29
CA LEU A 129 28.41 -2.48 12.68
C LEU A 129 28.93 -1.53 13.74
N ASP A 130 30.07 -0.91 13.50
CA ASP A 130 30.72 0.01 14.45
C ASP A 130 30.30 1.47 14.27
N ARG A 131 29.58 1.81 13.19
CA ARG A 131 29.14 3.18 12.92
C ARG A 131 27.99 3.61 13.84
N LEU A 132 27.88 4.91 14.05
CA LEU A 132 26.75 5.56 14.70
C LEU A 132 25.66 5.88 13.66
N PRO A 133 24.38 5.99 14.07
CA PRO A 133 23.28 6.34 13.17
C PRO A 133 23.47 7.65 12.38
N SER A 134 24.19 8.63 12.95
CA SER A 134 24.52 9.89 12.28
C SER A 134 25.47 9.76 11.09
N GLN A 135 26.16 8.63 10.99
CA GLN A 135 27.13 8.33 9.92
C GLN A 135 26.53 7.48 8.80
N LEU A 136 25.21 7.22 8.87
CA LEU A 136 24.49 6.36 7.93
C LEU A 136 23.63 7.19 6.97
N SER A 137 23.55 6.72 5.73
CA SER A 137 22.53 7.16 4.78
C SER A 137 21.11 6.77 5.21
N GLY A 138 20.07 7.31 4.56
CA GLY A 138 18.68 6.97 4.84
C GLY A 138 18.40 5.47 4.70
N GLY A 139 18.86 4.86 3.61
CA GLY A 139 18.67 3.42 3.38
C GLY A 139 19.42 2.55 4.36
N GLU A 140 20.67 2.91 4.73
CA GLU A 140 21.41 2.18 5.75
C GLU A 140 20.72 2.24 7.11
N ARG A 141 20.18 3.41 7.52
CA ARG A 141 19.36 3.50 8.75
C ARG A 141 18.15 2.58 8.68
N GLN A 142 17.49 2.51 7.53
CA GLN A 142 16.31 1.65 7.36
C GLN A 142 16.67 0.16 7.45
N ARG A 143 17.78 -0.27 6.83
CA ARG A 143 18.29 -1.66 6.97
C ARG A 143 18.63 -2.00 8.42
N VAL A 144 19.22 -1.06 9.16
CA VAL A 144 19.49 -1.26 10.60
C VAL A 144 18.20 -1.41 11.40
N ALA A 145 17.16 -0.64 11.09
CA ALA A 145 15.85 -0.77 11.74
C ALA A 145 15.19 -2.12 11.43
N LEU A 146 15.28 -2.58 10.18
CA LEU A 146 14.81 -3.93 9.78
C LEU A 146 15.62 -5.01 10.51
N ALA A 147 16.95 -4.91 10.55
CA ALA A 147 17.82 -5.84 11.29
C ALA A 147 17.41 -5.95 12.77
N ARG A 148 17.16 -4.78 13.41
CA ARG A 148 16.71 -4.70 14.81
C ARG A 148 15.35 -5.37 15.03
N ALA A 149 14.48 -5.33 14.04
CA ALA A 149 13.18 -5.99 14.10
C ALA A 149 13.29 -7.51 13.95
N VAL A 150 14.02 -7.99 12.93
CA VAL A 150 14.07 -9.41 12.57
C VAL A 150 14.99 -10.25 13.47
N ILE A 151 16.05 -9.65 14.08
CA ILE A 151 16.96 -10.39 14.98
C ILE A 151 16.20 -11.09 16.12
N ARG A 152 15.08 -10.54 16.53
CA ARG A 152 14.22 -11.07 17.58
C ARG A 152 13.41 -12.30 17.15
N ALA A 153 13.47 -12.68 15.87
CA ALA A 153 12.62 -13.71 15.26
C ALA A 153 11.15 -13.57 15.69
N PRO A 154 10.52 -12.39 15.44
CA PRO A 154 9.14 -12.16 15.86
C PRO A 154 8.18 -13.06 15.09
N LYS A 155 7.03 -13.40 15.71
CA LYS A 155 5.94 -14.09 14.99
C LYS A 155 5.34 -13.23 13.89
N VAL A 156 5.32 -11.90 14.11
CA VAL A 156 4.83 -10.91 13.13
C VAL A 156 5.73 -9.68 13.15
N CYS A 157 6.15 -9.23 11.99
CA CYS A 157 6.88 -7.98 11.79
C CYS A 157 5.93 -6.91 11.23
N LEU A 158 5.84 -5.78 11.88
CA LEU A 158 4.98 -4.66 11.52
C LEU A 158 5.85 -3.53 10.95
N LEU A 159 5.53 -3.05 9.75
CA LEU A 159 6.29 -2.03 9.04
C LEU A 159 5.36 -0.82 8.81
N ASP A 160 5.62 0.30 9.51
CA ASP A 160 4.81 1.54 9.41
C ASP A 160 5.51 2.53 8.47
N GLU A 161 5.09 2.58 7.23
CA GLU A 161 5.63 3.43 6.16
C GLU A 161 7.18 3.43 6.08
N PRO A 162 7.83 2.27 6.08
CA PRO A 162 9.27 2.20 6.27
C PRO A 162 10.08 2.83 5.14
N LEU A 163 9.51 3.02 3.95
CA LEU A 163 10.22 3.52 2.78
C LEU A 163 9.84 4.96 2.39
N SER A 164 8.95 5.60 3.13
CA SER A 164 8.38 6.90 2.78
C SER A 164 9.41 8.04 2.77
N SER A 165 10.45 7.96 3.60
CA SER A 165 11.49 8.98 3.73
C SER A 165 12.66 8.83 2.74
N LEU A 166 12.61 7.82 1.85
CA LEU A 166 13.67 7.50 0.89
C LEU A 166 13.39 8.16 -0.46
N ASP A 167 14.47 8.49 -1.20
CA ASP A 167 14.38 8.88 -2.59
C ASP A 167 13.85 7.72 -3.48
N ALA A 168 13.45 8.03 -4.72
CA ALA A 168 12.77 7.07 -5.59
C ALA A 168 13.64 5.85 -5.93
N ASP A 169 14.93 6.05 -6.24
CA ASP A 169 15.83 4.96 -6.63
C ASP A 169 16.13 4.04 -5.44
N LEU A 170 16.36 4.64 -4.27
CA LEU A 170 16.61 3.88 -3.05
C LEU A 170 15.37 3.13 -2.59
N ARG A 171 14.18 3.76 -2.71
CA ARG A 171 12.89 3.13 -2.41
C ARG A 171 12.67 1.89 -3.28
N LEU A 172 12.96 1.98 -4.59
CA LEU A 172 12.82 0.85 -5.51
C LEU A 172 13.71 -0.34 -5.10
N ARG A 173 14.98 -0.08 -4.75
CA ARG A 173 15.90 -1.13 -4.25
C ARG A 173 15.42 -1.73 -2.93
N MET A 174 15.01 -0.88 -1.98
CA MET A 174 14.54 -1.32 -0.65
C MET A 174 13.26 -2.14 -0.70
N ARG A 175 12.37 -1.94 -1.68
CA ARG A 175 11.21 -2.82 -1.93
C ARG A 175 11.67 -4.26 -2.15
N GLY A 176 12.65 -4.47 -3.03
CA GLY A 176 13.23 -5.79 -3.27
C GLY A 176 13.83 -6.40 -2.00
N GLU A 177 14.59 -5.62 -1.24
CA GLU A 177 15.23 -6.08 0.00
C GLU A 177 14.21 -6.50 1.07
N VAL A 178 13.13 -5.76 1.26
CA VAL A 178 12.04 -6.14 2.19
C VAL A 178 11.41 -7.46 1.77
N ARG A 179 11.14 -7.64 0.47
CA ARG A 179 10.56 -8.88 -0.07
C ARG A 179 11.52 -10.06 0.09
N ASP A 180 12.81 -9.87 -0.22
CA ASP A 180 13.83 -10.91 -0.07
C ASP A 180 14.06 -11.27 1.40
N LEU A 181 14.06 -10.29 2.30
CA LEU A 181 14.14 -10.52 3.73
C LEU A 181 12.97 -11.38 4.22
N GLN A 182 11.75 -11.03 3.79
CA GLN A 182 10.55 -11.79 4.13
C GLN A 182 10.64 -13.24 3.65
N ARG A 183 11.03 -13.46 2.39
CA ARG A 183 11.19 -14.80 1.81
C ARG A 183 12.25 -15.63 2.53
N ARG A 184 13.42 -15.04 2.82
CA ARG A 184 14.51 -15.74 3.51
C ARG A 184 14.17 -16.11 4.94
N THR A 185 13.46 -15.25 5.65
CA THR A 185 13.11 -15.46 7.06
C THR A 185 11.81 -16.24 7.25
N GLY A 186 10.95 -16.33 6.22
CA GLY A 186 9.60 -16.87 6.34
C GLY A 186 8.72 -16.09 7.34
N ALA A 187 9.11 -14.86 7.69
CA ALA A 187 8.39 -14.06 8.68
C ALA A 187 7.03 -13.61 8.12
N THR A 188 6.02 -13.64 8.98
CA THR A 188 4.74 -12.95 8.68
C THR A 188 4.97 -11.45 8.82
N MET A 189 4.63 -10.69 7.78
CA MET A 189 4.82 -9.23 7.77
C MET A 189 3.51 -8.51 7.47
N VAL A 190 3.28 -7.39 8.15
CA VAL A 190 2.22 -6.42 7.82
C VAL A 190 2.90 -5.11 7.48
N HIS A 191 2.76 -4.68 6.25
CA HIS A 191 3.41 -3.51 5.70
C HIS A 191 2.37 -2.44 5.37
N VAL A 192 2.42 -1.33 6.08
CA VAL A 192 1.57 -0.17 5.84
C VAL A 192 2.31 0.83 4.96
N THR A 193 1.66 1.30 3.93
CA THR A 193 2.19 2.34 3.05
C THR A 193 1.05 3.18 2.46
N HIS A 194 1.35 4.41 2.04
CA HIS A 194 0.47 5.22 1.20
C HIS A 194 0.84 5.10 -0.29
N ASP A 195 1.96 4.46 -0.63
CA ASP A 195 2.42 4.22 -1.99
C ASP A 195 1.81 2.92 -2.53
N GLN A 196 0.86 3.06 -3.46
CA GLN A 196 0.16 1.93 -4.06
C GLN A 196 1.10 1.05 -4.91
N ALA A 197 2.04 1.66 -5.64
CA ALA A 197 2.98 0.93 -6.46
C ALA A 197 3.92 0.07 -5.58
N GLU A 198 4.27 0.57 -4.40
CA GLU A 198 4.99 -0.20 -3.39
C GLU A 198 4.18 -1.40 -2.92
N ALA A 199 2.95 -1.15 -2.45
CA ALA A 199 2.09 -2.19 -1.91
C ALA A 199 1.78 -3.29 -2.93
N MET A 200 1.51 -2.92 -4.18
CA MET A 200 1.25 -3.86 -5.27
C MET A 200 2.48 -4.68 -5.67
N ALA A 201 3.69 -4.09 -5.54
CA ALA A 201 4.92 -4.76 -5.97
C ALA A 201 5.41 -5.81 -4.98
N ILE A 202 5.20 -5.62 -3.67
CA ILE A 202 5.80 -6.48 -2.65
C ILE A 202 4.81 -7.38 -1.91
N GLY A 203 3.51 -7.03 -1.85
CA GLY A 203 2.52 -7.78 -1.09
C GLY A 203 2.14 -9.12 -1.73
N ASP A 204 1.97 -10.14 -0.90
CA ASP A 204 1.26 -11.38 -1.32
C ASP A 204 -0.24 -11.12 -1.41
N ARG A 205 -0.75 -10.30 -0.48
CA ARG A 205 -2.11 -9.76 -0.49
C ARG A 205 -2.09 -8.29 -0.14
N LEU A 206 -3.09 -7.60 -0.66
CA LEU A 206 -3.32 -6.17 -0.50
C LEU A 206 -4.65 -5.95 0.23
N ALA A 207 -4.61 -5.27 1.37
CA ALA A 207 -5.77 -4.77 2.09
C ALA A 207 -5.95 -3.28 1.79
N VAL A 208 -7.10 -2.89 1.29
CA VAL A 208 -7.44 -1.49 1.02
C VAL A 208 -8.31 -0.97 2.15
N MET A 209 -7.88 0.11 2.79
CA MET A 209 -8.62 0.76 3.88
C MET A 209 -9.21 2.11 3.44
N GLN A 210 -10.45 2.36 3.85
CA GLN A 210 -11.16 3.63 3.68
C GLN A 210 -11.96 3.95 4.94
N ALA A 211 -11.82 5.17 5.45
CA ALA A 211 -12.62 5.69 6.58
C ALA A 211 -12.71 4.71 7.78
N GLY A 212 -11.58 4.13 8.18
CA GLY A 212 -11.51 3.22 9.32
C GLY A 212 -11.93 1.77 9.03
N ARG A 213 -12.33 1.44 7.80
CA ARG A 213 -12.79 0.09 7.40
C ARG A 213 -11.86 -0.53 6.39
N VAL A 214 -11.80 -1.86 6.38
CA VAL A 214 -11.19 -2.64 5.29
C VAL A 214 -12.25 -2.89 4.24
N VAL A 215 -12.05 -2.36 3.03
CA VAL A 215 -13.03 -2.44 1.94
C VAL A 215 -12.76 -3.59 0.96
N GLN A 216 -11.51 -4.03 0.85
CA GLN A 216 -11.15 -5.20 0.04
C GLN A 216 -9.83 -5.80 0.53
N VAL A 217 -9.73 -7.13 0.50
CA VAL A 217 -8.46 -7.86 0.72
C VAL A 217 -8.36 -8.99 -0.29
N ASP A 218 -7.38 -8.90 -1.19
CA ASP A 218 -7.11 -9.97 -2.17
C ASP A 218 -5.64 -9.86 -2.66
N THR A 219 -5.23 -10.67 -3.65
CA THR A 219 -3.95 -10.46 -4.32
C THR A 219 -3.94 -9.10 -5.02
N PRO A 220 -2.77 -8.46 -5.17
CA PRO A 220 -2.68 -7.16 -5.85
C PRO A 220 -3.32 -7.16 -7.24
N GLU A 221 -3.11 -8.23 -8.01
CA GLU A 221 -3.68 -8.41 -9.35
C GLU A 221 -5.20 -8.42 -9.32
N ARG A 222 -5.81 -9.15 -8.36
CA ARG A 222 -7.27 -9.22 -8.24
C ARG A 222 -7.87 -7.90 -7.74
N VAL A 223 -7.23 -7.23 -6.79
CA VAL A 223 -7.69 -5.90 -6.35
C VAL A 223 -7.69 -4.90 -7.50
N PHE A 224 -6.69 -4.97 -8.39
CA PHE A 224 -6.62 -4.13 -9.59
C PHE A 224 -7.65 -4.53 -10.66
N ALA A 225 -7.77 -5.85 -10.96
CA ALA A 225 -8.64 -6.35 -12.02
C ALA A 225 -10.12 -6.40 -11.60
N GLU A 226 -10.39 -6.66 -10.32
CA GLU A 226 -11.74 -6.87 -9.78
C GLU A 226 -11.97 -5.99 -8.54
N PRO A 227 -11.91 -4.64 -8.67
CA PRO A 227 -12.13 -3.76 -7.53
C PRO A 227 -13.55 -3.94 -6.96
N ALA A 228 -13.65 -4.13 -5.64
CA ALA A 228 -14.92 -4.37 -4.97
C ALA A 228 -15.83 -3.14 -4.94
N THR A 229 -15.23 -1.95 -5.02
CA THR A 229 -15.98 -0.69 -5.01
C THR A 229 -15.40 0.32 -6.00
N SER A 230 -16.21 1.30 -6.39
CA SER A 230 -15.77 2.45 -7.19
C SER A 230 -14.63 3.23 -6.53
N PHE A 231 -14.59 3.25 -5.19
CA PHE A 231 -13.46 3.81 -4.44
C PHE A 231 -12.17 3.02 -4.72
N VAL A 232 -12.17 1.70 -4.57
CA VAL A 232 -10.99 0.85 -4.83
C VAL A 232 -10.56 1.00 -6.29
N ALA A 233 -11.51 1.03 -7.22
CA ALA A 233 -11.26 1.21 -8.65
C ALA A 233 -10.51 2.51 -8.96
N ARG A 234 -10.84 3.61 -8.28
CA ARG A 234 -10.16 4.91 -8.43
C ARG A 234 -8.87 5.00 -7.65
N PHE A 235 -8.83 4.35 -6.48
CA PHE A 235 -7.68 4.44 -5.58
C PHE A 235 -6.53 3.56 -6.04
N VAL A 236 -6.78 2.33 -6.54
CA VAL A 236 -5.72 1.36 -6.88
C VAL A 236 -5.37 1.42 -8.36
N GLY A 237 -4.07 1.60 -8.64
CA GLY A 237 -3.50 1.63 -9.98
C GLY A 237 -2.69 2.89 -10.27
N PRO A 238 -1.90 2.89 -11.36
CA PRO A 238 -1.04 4.02 -11.73
C PRO A 238 -1.85 5.26 -12.11
N LEU A 239 -3.06 5.05 -12.66
CA LEU A 239 -4.03 6.08 -12.97
C LEU A 239 -5.39 5.69 -12.37
N PRO A 240 -6.18 6.66 -11.90
CA PRO A 240 -7.52 6.40 -11.41
C PRO A 240 -8.41 5.88 -12.52
N MET A 241 -9.24 4.86 -12.24
CA MET A 241 -10.26 4.37 -13.18
C MET A 241 -11.22 5.51 -13.56
N ASN A 242 -11.51 5.62 -14.85
CA ASN A 242 -12.56 6.51 -15.33
C ASN A 242 -13.92 6.00 -14.84
N LEU A 243 -14.67 6.82 -14.13
CA LEU A 243 -16.03 6.52 -13.70
C LEU A 243 -17.01 7.38 -14.48
N LEU A 244 -17.85 6.73 -15.27
CA LEU A 244 -18.84 7.34 -16.15
C LEU A 244 -20.22 7.18 -15.52
N THR A 245 -20.80 8.30 -15.11
CA THR A 245 -22.12 8.35 -14.51
C THR A 245 -23.18 8.65 -15.58
N GLY A 246 -24.33 7.99 -15.50
CA GLY A 246 -25.46 8.14 -16.42
C GLY A 246 -26.77 7.74 -15.72
N ASP A 247 -27.81 7.39 -16.49
CA ASP A 247 -29.13 7.00 -15.96
C ASP A 247 -29.16 5.58 -15.36
N GLY A 248 -28.05 4.87 -15.36
CA GLY A 248 -27.90 3.51 -14.81
C GLY A 248 -26.74 3.43 -13.82
N PRO A 249 -26.20 2.22 -13.62
CA PRO A 249 -25.02 2.02 -12.78
C PRO A 249 -23.84 2.84 -13.31
N THR A 250 -22.94 3.23 -12.39
CA THR A 250 -21.67 3.85 -12.73
C THR A 250 -20.80 2.86 -13.49
N ARG A 251 -20.38 3.22 -14.71
CA ARG A 251 -19.49 2.40 -15.52
C ARG A 251 -18.04 2.84 -15.28
N GLY A 252 -17.16 1.88 -15.06
CA GLY A 252 -15.73 2.11 -14.85
C GLY A 252 -14.91 1.54 -16.00
N VAL A 253 -13.94 2.30 -16.51
CA VAL A 253 -12.95 1.79 -17.48
C VAL A 253 -11.55 2.28 -17.12
N ARG A 254 -10.59 1.37 -17.15
CA ARG A 254 -9.19 1.72 -16.88
C ARG A 254 -8.62 2.60 -18.01
N PRO A 255 -7.84 3.67 -17.70
CA PRO A 255 -7.21 4.53 -18.72
C PRO A 255 -6.33 3.76 -19.71
N GLU A 256 -5.73 2.64 -19.28
CA GLU A 256 -4.91 1.76 -20.10
C GLU A 256 -5.72 0.96 -21.14
N ARG A 257 -7.04 0.87 -20.97
CA ARG A 257 -7.96 0.18 -21.90
C ARG A 257 -8.61 1.12 -22.88
N VAL A 258 -8.44 2.43 -22.69
CA VAL A 258 -9.01 3.46 -23.57
C VAL A 258 -8.08 3.71 -24.75
N ARG A 259 -8.61 3.56 -25.96
CA ARG A 259 -7.95 3.89 -27.22
C ARG A 259 -8.52 5.18 -27.77
N LEU A 260 -7.67 6.07 -28.28
CA LEU A 260 -8.08 7.31 -28.92
C LEU A 260 -8.07 7.11 -30.44
N ARG A 261 -9.18 7.46 -31.09
CA ARG A 261 -9.33 7.43 -32.57
C ARG A 261 -9.72 8.82 -33.05
N ASP A 262 -9.26 9.18 -34.23
CA ASP A 262 -9.69 10.42 -34.86
C ASP A 262 -11.21 10.38 -35.10
N ASN A 263 -11.85 11.46 -34.80
CA ASN A 263 -13.29 11.62 -35.06
C ASN A 263 -13.49 11.93 -36.53
N ALA A 264 -13.47 10.88 -37.39
CA ALA A 264 -13.72 11.06 -38.81
C ALA A 264 -15.10 11.68 -39.02
N ALA A 265 -15.15 12.77 -39.74
CA ALA A 265 -16.36 13.55 -40.01
C ALA A 265 -17.46 12.63 -40.58
N GLY A 266 -18.50 12.35 -39.82
CA GLY A 266 -19.71 11.71 -40.31
C GLY A 266 -20.39 10.68 -39.40
N ASP A 267 -19.71 10.10 -38.40
CA ASP A 267 -20.28 9.00 -37.65
C ASP A 267 -20.32 9.26 -36.13
N VAL A 268 -21.21 10.20 -35.74
CA VAL A 268 -21.28 10.69 -34.35
C VAL A 268 -21.82 9.61 -33.39
N ASP A 269 -22.51 8.56 -33.86
CA ASP A 269 -23.23 7.60 -33.00
C ASP A 269 -22.92 6.11 -33.26
N GLN A 270 -22.11 5.74 -34.24
CA GLN A 270 -21.83 4.35 -34.51
C GLN A 270 -20.50 3.92 -33.89
N VAL A 271 -20.58 3.21 -32.75
CA VAL A 271 -19.49 2.42 -32.20
C VAL A 271 -19.61 1.00 -32.76
N GLU A 272 -18.52 0.43 -33.26
CA GLU A 272 -18.49 -0.98 -33.74
C GLU A 272 -19.13 -1.92 -32.69
N PRO A 273 -19.83 -2.98 -33.12
CA PRO A 273 -20.42 -3.94 -32.17
C PRO A 273 -19.35 -4.49 -31.21
N GLY A 274 -19.64 -4.46 -29.89
CA GLY A 274 -18.72 -4.89 -28.83
C GLY A 274 -17.80 -3.80 -28.30
N LEU A 275 -17.78 -2.61 -28.85
CA LEU A 275 -17.07 -1.45 -28.32
C LEU A 275 -18.04 -0.52 -27.59
N SER A 276 -17.51 0.18 -26.61
CA SER A 276 -18.11 1.38 -25.99
C SER A 276 -17.25 2.59 -26.36
N GLY A 277 -17.83 3.79 -26.36
CA GLY A 277 -17.04 4.98 -26.64
C GLY A 277 -17.76 6.30 -26.38
N LEU A 278 -16.97 7.36 -26.32
CA LEU A 278 -17.41 8.73 -26.07
C LEU A 278 -16.64 9.68 -27.01
N ALA A 279 -17.36 10.61 -27.61
CA ALA A 279 -16.72 11.72 -28.33
C ALA A 279 -16.26 12.80 -27.33
N GLY A 280 -15.13 13.41 -27.59
CA GLY A 280 -14.60 14.46 -26.73
C GLY A 280 -13.49 15.27 -27.40
N VAL A 281 -13.01 16.26 -26.67
CA VAL A 281 -11.92 17.16 -27.10
C VAL A 281 -10.74 16.99 -26.14
N VAL A 282 -9.54 16.92 -26.68
CA VAL A 282 -8.30 16.84 -25.89
C VAL A 282 -8.11 18.13 -25.10
N GLU A 283 -8.08 18.00 -23.78
CA GLU A 283 -7.88 19.11 -22.84
C GLU A 283 -6.41 19.30 -22.48
N SER A 284 -5.70 18.19 -22.25
CA SER A 284 -4.26 18.21 -21.99
C SER A 284 -3.60 16.89 -22.37
N VAL A 285 -2.30 16.96 -22.65
CA VAL A 285 -1.42 15.81 -22.91
C VAL A 285 -0.22 15.94 -21.99
N GLU A 286 -0.11 15.03 -21.02
CA GLU A 286 1.01 14.96 -20.08
C GLU A 286 1.95 13.84 -20.50
N SER A 287 3.16 14.19 -20.93
CA SER A 287 4.16 13.23 -21.39
C SER A 287 4.96 12.62 -20.23
N ALA A 288 5.11 11.32 -20.21
CA ALA A 288 5.92 10.57 -19.27
C ALA A 288 6.81 9.56 -20.02
N GLY A 289 7.88 10.06 -20.64
CA GLY A 289 8.76 9.26 -21.49
C GLY A 289 8.05 8.78 -22.77
N GLU A 290 7.99 7.48 -23.01
CA GLU A 290 7.30 6.88 -24.16
C GLU A 290 5.77 6.90 -24.00
N ASP A 291 5.27 7.03 -22.78
CA ASP A 291 3.85 7.12 -22.49
C ASP A 291 3.38 8.58 -22.42
N ALA A 292 2.09 8.77 -22.63
CA ALA A 292 1.40 10.02 -22.33
C ALA A 292 0.04 9.75 -21.68
N VAL A 293 -0.36 10.62 -20.77
CA VAL A 293 -1.72 10.66 -20.23
C VAL A 293 -2.46 11.77 -20.94
N VAL A 294 -3.51 11.39 -21.64
CA VAL A 294 -4.37 12.31 -22.40
C VAL A 294 -5.66 12.51 -21.63
N ARG A 295 -5.99 13.78 -21.36
CA ARG A 295 -7.26 14.15 -20.74
C ARG A 295 -8.23 14.56 -21.85
N VAL A 296 -9.34 13.86 -21.95
CA VAL A 296 -10.38 14.09 -22.96
C VAL A 296 -11.63 14.61 -22.26
N ARG A 297 -12.04 15.82 -22.55
CA ARG A 297 -13.29 16.42 -22.07
C ARG A 297 -14.45 15.93 -22.92
N HIS A 298 -15.45 15.37 -22.28
CA HIS A 298 -16.71 14.93 -22.90
C HIS A 298 -17.92 15.52 -22.16
N ALA A 299 -19.13 15.28 -22.62
CA ALA A 299 -20.36 15.85 -22.05
C ALA A 299 -20.57 15.51 -20.56
N GLY A 300 -20.10 14.34 -20.10
CA GLY A 300 -20.24 13.87 -18.72
C GLY A 300 -19.02 14.15 -17.81
N GLY A 301 -18.00 14.88 -18.30
CA GLY A 301 -16.81 15.21 -17.51
C GLY A 301 -15.48 15.00 -18.25
N VAL A 302 -14.50 14.45 -17.56
CA VAL A 302 -13.15 14.21 -18.11
C VAL A 302 -12.84 12.72 -18.04
N LEU A 303 -12.33 12.18 -19.15
CA LEU A 303 -11.84 10.82 -19.29
C LEU A 303 -10.32 10.84 -19.47
N LEU A 304 -9.63 9.92 -18.83
CA LEU A 304 -8.19 9.71 -18.98
C LEU A 304 -7.94 8.56 -19.97
N ALA A 305 -6.98 8.73 -20.87
CA ALA A 305 -6.44 7.64 -21.68
C ALA A 305 -4.91 7.60 -21.54
N ARG A 306 -4.35 6.41 -21.40
CA ARG A 306 -2.91 6.20 -21.48
C ARG A 306 -2.56 5.83 -22.92
N VAL A 307 -1.74 6.65 -23.55
CA VAL A 307 -1.28 6.47 -24.93
C VAL A 307 0.21 6.12 -24.92
N THR A 308 0.58 5.04 -25.58
CA THR A 308 1.97 4.60 -25.75
C THR A 308 2.47 4.94 -27.15
N GLY A 309 3.74 5.33 -27.28
CA GLY A 309 4.38 5.63 -28.55
C GLY A 309 4.51 7.12 -28.86
N THR A 310 4.95 7.41 -30.10
CA THR A 310 5.30 8.77 -30.55
C THR A 310 4.14 9.54 -31.15
N SER A 311 3.11 8.86 -31.67
CA SER A 311 1.91 9.51 -32.22
C SER A 311 0.98 9.91 -31.08
N ARG A 312 0.93 11.20 -30.78
CA ARG A 312 0.13 11.77 -29.69
C ARG A 312 -0.85 12.79 -30.25
N PRO A 313 -2.07 12.83 -29.73
CA PRO A 313 -3.00 13.88 -30.10
C PRO A 313 -2.53 15.24 -29.57
N SER A 314 -3.01 16.29 -30.18
CA SER A 314 -2.78 17.68 -29.79
C SER A 314 -3.94 18.21 -28.95
N VAL A 315 -3.67 19.18 -28.08
CA VAL A 315 -4.72 19.89 -27.36
C VAL A 315 -5.66 20.56 -28.35
N GLY A 316 -6.96 20.36 -28.19
CA GLY A 316 -8.01 20.83 -29.08
C GLY A 316 -8.47 19.80 -30.12
N ASP A 317 -7.75 18.69 -30.30
CA ASP A 317 -8.17 17.64 -31.23
C ASP A 317 -9.52 17.06 -30.80
N GLN A 318 -10.40 16.88 -31.79
CA GLN A 318 -11.67 16.18 -31.59
C GLN A 318 -11.46 14.69 -31.83
N LEU A 319 -11.65 13.89 -30.77
CA LEU A 319 -11.36 12.48 -30.78
C LEU A 319 -12.56 11.67 -30.32
N ARG A 320 -12.52 10.38 -30.62
CA ARG A 320 -13.37 9.39 -29.99
C ARG A 320 -12.51 8.49 -29.07
N ALA A 321 -12.83 8.48 -27.79
CA ALA A 321 -12.30 7.52 -26.83
C ALA A 321 -13.12 6.24 -26.91
N VAL A 322 -12.49 5.11 -27.22
CA VAL A 322 -13.15 3.80 -27.39
C VAL A 322 -12.48 2.73 -26.55
N TRP A 323 -13.25 1.75 -26.09
CA TRP A 323 -12.76 0.60 -25.33
C TRP A 323 -13.68 -0.62 -25.56
N ASP A 324 -13.20 -1.81 -25.24
CA ASP A 324 -14.02 -3.02 -25.31
C ASP A 324 -15.08 -2.99 -24.22
N ALA A 325 -16.33 -3.30 -24.55
CA ALA A 325 -17.44 -3.33 -23.60
C ALA A 325 -17.20 -4.36 -22.47
N GLY A 326 -16.40 -5.41 -22.73
CA GLY A 326 -15.98 -6.40 -21.75
C GLY A 326 -14.97 -5.88 -20.73
N ASP A 327 -14.29 -4.75 -21.00
CA ASP A 327 -13.37 -4.08 -20.07
C ASP A 327 -14.10 -3.14 -19.09
N GLU A 328 -15.43 -3.02 -19.21
CA GLU A 328 -16.23 -2.19 -18.30
C GLU A 328 -16.48 -2.89 -16.97
N HIS A 329 -16.25 -2.14 -15.90
CA HIS A 329 -16.74 -2.48 -14.56
C HIS A 329 -18.06 -1.75 -14.31
N ARG A 330 -18.93 -2.36 -13.53
CA ARG A 330 -20.21 -1.73 -13.14
C ARG A 330 -20.27 -1.61 -11.64
N PHE A 331 -20.65 -0.43 -11.17
CA PHE A 331 -20.80 -0.14 -9.75
C PHE A 331 -22.18 0.43 -9.49
N ASP A 332 -22.76 0.04 -8.36
CA ASP A 332 -23.96 0.66 -7.86
C ASP A 332 -23.72 2.17 -7.67
N ARG A 333 -24.68 2.98 -8.05
CA ARG A 333 -24.54 4.44 -8.05
C ARG A 333 -24.48 5.03 -6.64
N ASP A 334 -25.23 4.46 -5.72
CA ASP A 334 -25.43 5.00 -4.37
C ASP A 334 -24.41 4.41 -3.38
N THR A 335 -24.17 3.10 -3.42
CA THR A 335 -23.24 2.41 -2.53
C THR A 335 -21.82 2.39 -3.07
N GLY A 336 -21.63 2.49 -4.38
CA GLY A 336 -20.36 2.31 -5.05
C GLY A 336 -19.88 0.86 -5.10
N GLU A 337 -20.67 -0.10 -4.66
CA GLU A 337 -20.33 -1.53 -4.69
C GLU A 337 -20.35 -2.07 -6.12
N ARG A 338 -19.49 -3.04 -6.42
CA ARG A 338 -19.43 -3.71 -7.72
C ARG A 338 -20.68 -4.57 -7.92
N LEU A 339 -21.26 -4.47 -9.13
CA LEU A 339 -22.44 -5.26 -9.58
C LEU A 339 -22.04 -6.52 -10.34
#